data_e4fc99c37341ef3bf17452e15b5c5459
#
_entry.id   e4fc99c37341ef3bf17452e15b5c5459
#
_cell.length_a   1.000
_cell.length_b   1.000
_cell.length_c   1.000
_cell.angle_alpha   90.00
_cell.angle_beta   90.00
_cell.angle_gamma   90.00
#
_symmetry.space_group_name_H-M   'P 1'
#
loop_
_entity.id
_entity.type
_entity.pdbx_description
1 polymer ?
#
loop_
_entity_poly.entity_id
_entity_poly.type
_entity_poly.pdbx_seq_one_letter_code
_entity_poly.pdbx_strand_id
1 'polypeptide(L)'
;MRSYLKSIFILLLAGGLAAAQTTPAEQAPAKPAAKLGTHATADLPSEATVDSFLHQQFGYQADLTWKISGIRPSPVEGLAEVTVVLASPQGQQLTKFYVAPDGKHALVGEIIPFGAKPFDPAKNLLEKGITGPERGPKNAPVTIVEFGDLQCPACKAAQPTIEALVAAEPNARFVFQNFPLEMHNWAAKGAAYADCVGRASNDAFWKFVSKTYETQSDITAETADEKLTAIAEGAGVKGAEIAACALEPETKAHVDASIALGKSVDVTGTPTLYINGRKVGSFDPRMTDVYKGLVEFAAKQAK
;
A
#
# COMPACT_ATOMS: atom_id res chain seq x y z
N MET A 1 14.68 -14.88 25.92
CA MET A 1 14.49 -16.17 25.22
C MET A 1 14.01 -15.87 23.80
N ARG A 2 14.77 -16.40 22.86
CA ARG A 2 14.81 -16.05 21.43
C ARG A 2 13.58 -16.56 20.68
N SER A 3 12.95 -15.65 19.94
CA SER A 3 12.89 -15.71 18.47
C SER A 3 12.50 -17.06 17.84
N TYR A 4 11.19 -17.22 17.57
CA TYR A 4 10.70 -18.15 16.54
C TYR A 4 9.54 -17.48 15.78
N LEU A 5 9.88 -16.66 14.81
CA LEU A 5 8.99 -16.31 13.71
C LEU A 5 9.84 -16.06 12.46
N LYS A 6 10.47 -17.12 11.98
CA LYS A 6 11.07 -17.14 10.64
C LYS A 6 10.87 -18.52 10.05
N SER A 7 10.51 -18.50 8.80
CA SER A 7 10.61 -19.62 7.83
C SER A 7 9.38 -20.50 7.71
N ILE A 8 8.54 -20.16 6.78
CA ILE A 8 7.90 -21.16 5.91
C ILE A 8 7.76 -20.54 4.52
N PHE A 9 8.36 -21.24 3.58
CA PHE A 9 8.26 -21.27 2.13
C PHE A 9 9.44 -20.70 1.34
N ILE A 10 10.47 -21.53 1.24
CA ILE A 10 11.28 -21.67 0.02
C ILE A 10 11.36 -23.17 -0.26
N LEU A 11 10.66 -23.64 -1.26
CA LEU A 11 10.89 -24.96 -1.83
C LEU A 11 11.61 -24.79 -3.16
N LEU A 12 12.91 -25.11 -3.14
CA LEU A 12 13.76 -25.23 -4.32
C LEU A 12 13.43 -26.53 -5.07
N LEU A 13 13.08 -26.40 -6.34
CA LEU A 13 13.08 -27.51 -7.30
C LEU A 13 14.48 -27.65 -7.89
N ALA A 14 15.18 -28.69 -7.48
CA ALA A 14 16.40 -29.15 -8.15
C ALA A 14 16.00 -30.06 -9.31
N GLY A 15 16.43 -29.72 -10.52
CA GLY A 15 16.13 -30.44 -11.75
C GLY A 15 16.96 -31.69 -11.92
N GLY A 16 16.33 -32.75 -12.36
CA GLY A 16 16.97 -33.90 -13.00
C GLY A 16 16.64 -33.92 -14.48
N LEU A 17 17.64 -33.82 -15.35
CA LEU A 17 17.48 -34.07 -16.78
C LEU A 17 17.26 -35.58 -16.98
N ALA A 18 16.08 -35.94 -17.45
CA ALA A 18 15.86 -37.23 -18.08
C ALA A 18 15.34 -37.00 -19.51
N ALA A 19 16.12 -37.42 -20.46
CA ALA A 19 15.72 -37.42 -21.89
C ALA A 19 14.60 -38.45 -22.10
N ALA A 20 13.43 -38.02 -22.49
CA ALA A 20 12.32 -38.88 -22.89
C ALA A 20 12.06 -38.74 -24.39
N GLN A 21 12.08 -39.90 -25.06
CA GLN A 21 11.78 -40.06 -26.46
C GLN A 21 10.35 -39.75 -26.78
N THR A 22 10.12 -38.96 -27.85
CA THR A 22 8.81 -38.57 -28.33
C THR A 22 8.17 -39.68 -29.15
N THR A 23 7.06 -40.23 -28.67
CA THR A 23 6.06 -40.91 -29.50
C THR A 23 4.89 -39.93 -29.78
N PRO A 24 4.30 -39.94 -30.99
CA PRO A 24 3.21 -39.06 -31.31
C PRO A 24 1.95 -39.47 -30.51
N ALA A 25 1.41 -38.60 -29.71
CA ALA A 25 0.14 -38.82 -29.03
C ALA A 25 -1.02 -38.49 -29.97
N GLU A 26 -1.86 -39.47 -30.15
CA GLU A 26 -3.18 -39.41 -30.78
C GLU A 26 -4.04 -38.32 -30.09
N GLN A 27 -4.55 -37.38 -30.87
CA GLN A 27 -5.41 -36.31 -30.37
C GLN A 27 -6.75 -36.88 -29.96
N ALA A 28 -7.05 -36.93 -28.69
CA ALA A 28 -8.38 -37.14 -28.15
C ALA A 28 -9.34 -35.99 -28.55
N PRO A 29 -10.61 -36.24 -28.86
CA PRO A 29 -11.54 -35.20 -29.27
C PRO A 29 -11.76 -34.17 -28.16
N ALA A 30 -11.68 -32.90 -28.53
CA ALA A 30 -11.91 -31.77 -27.65
C ALA A 30 -13.29 -31.85 -27.00
N LYS A 31 -13.31 -31.90 -25.66
CA LYS A 31 -14.53 -31.76 -24.86
C LYS A 31 -15.19 -30.41 -25.17
N PRO A 32 -16.48 -30.30 -25.39
CA PRO A 32 -17.12 -29.01 -25.66
C PRO A 32 -16.88 -28.06 -24.51
N ALA A 33 -16.49 -26.83 -24.85
CA ALA A 33 -16.28 -25.75 -23.89
C ALA A 33 -17.54 -25.60 -23.02
N ALA A 34 -17.31 -25.69 -21.70
CA ALA A 34 -18.35 -25.40 -20.73
C ALA A 34 -18.86 -23.97 -20.99
N LYS A 35 -20.17 -23.79 -21.15
CA LYS A 35 -20.81 -22.48 -21.25
C LYS A 35 -20.35 -21.67 -20.02
N LEU A 36 -19.81 -20.46 -20.27
CA LEU A 36 -19.54 -19.49 -19.25
C LEU A 36 -20.84 -19.32 -18.43
N GLY A 37 -20.80 -19.76 -17.18
CA GLY A 37 -21.92 -19.59 -16.26
C GLY A 37 -22.15 -18.11 -15.98
N THR A 38 -23.41 -17.74 -15.85
CA THR A 38 -23.88 -16.45 -15.35
C THR A 38 -23.07 -16.01 -14.14
N HIS A 39 -22.62 -14.75 -14.14
CA HIS A 39 -21.88 -14.10 -13.08
C HIS A 39 -22.42 -14.45 -11.68
N ALA A 40 -21.73 -15.33 -10.97
CA ALA A 40 -22.05 -15.64 -9.59
C ALA A 40 -21.50 -14.49 -8.73
N THR A 41 -22.40 -13.67 -8.20
CA THR A 41 -22.06 -12.77 -7.10
C THR A 41 -21.51 -13.64 -5.97
N ALA A 42 -20.33 -13.30 -5.44
CA ALA A 42 -19.75 -14.00 -4.30
C ALA A 42 -20.77 -13.96 -3.15
N ASP A 43 -21.18 -15.12 -2.65
CA ASP A 43 -21.92 -15.21 -1.39
C ASP A 43 -20.95 -14.77 -0.28
N LEU A 44 -21.18 -13.57 0.27
CA LEU A 44 -20.33 -13.05 1.33
C LEU A 44 -20.56 -13.84 2.62
N PRO A 45 -19.50 -14.29 3.30
CA PRO A 45 -19.64 -14.93 4.60
C PRO A 45 -20.20 -13.94 5.62
N SER A 46 -20.99 -14.44 6.57
CA SER A 46 -21.46 -13.62 7.69
C SER A 46 -20.29 -13.27 8.64
N GLU A 47 -20.39 -12.14 9.34
CA GLU A 47 -19.42 -11.77 10.37
C GLU A 47 -19.28 -12.88 11.43
N ALA A 48 -20.39 -13.51 11.82
CA ALA A 48 -20.38 -14.61 12.79
C ALA A 48 -19.58 -15.82 12.27
N THR A 49 -19.66 -16.14 10.97
CA THR A 49 -18.86 -17.22 10.37
C THR A 49 -17.38 -16.87 10.37
N VAL A 50 -17.06 -15.62 10.01
CA VAL A 50 -15.68 -15.12 10.02
C VAL A 50 -15.12 -15.10 11.44
N ASP A 51 -15.87 -14.62 12.41
CA ASP A 51 -15.46 -14.59 13.82
C ASP A 51 -15.19 -16.00 14.35
N SER A 52 -16.09 -16.94 14.09
CA SER A 52 -15.90 -18.35 14.45
C SER A 52 -14.64 -18.95 13.83
N PHE A 53 -14.37 -18.63 12.54
CA PHE A 53 -13.14 -19.05 11.87
C PHE A 53 -11.90 -18.46 12.53
N LEU A 54 -11.89 -17.16 12.79
CA LEU A 54 -10.77 -16.48 13.47
C LEU A 54 -10.54 -17.02 14.88
N HIS A 55 -11.62 -17.33 15.60
CA HIS A 55 -11.51 -17.98 16.92
C HIS A 55 -10.85 -19.36 16.84
N GLN A 56 -11.18 -20.17 15.85
CA GLN A 56 -10.50 -21.46 15.63
C GLN A 56 -9.02 -21.29 15.23
N GLN A 57 -8.69 -20.25 14.47
CA GLN A 57 -7.32 -20.01 14.02
C GLN A 57 -6.42 -19.40 15.10
N PHE A 58 -6.95 -18.50 15.90
CA PHE A 58 -6.15 -17.64 16.79
C PHE A 58 -6.55 -17.70 18.26
N GLY A 59 -7.69 -18.31 18.61
CA GLY A 59 -8.21 -18.30 19.97
C GLY A 59 -7.34 -18.96 21.03
N TYR A 60 -6.29 -19.69 20.61
CA TYR A 60 -5.27 -20.24 21.52
C TYR A 60 -4.25 -19.17 21.99
N GLN A 61 -4.23 -17.99 21.38
CA GLN A 61 -3.35 -16.88 21.72
C GLN A 61 -4.10 -15.90 22.61
N ALA A 62 -3.90 -15.96 23.93
CA ALA A 62 -4.65 -15.18 24.92
C ALA A 62 -4.51 -13.66 24.74
N ASP A 63 -3.37 -13.20 24.21
CA ASP A 63 -3.05 -11.78 24.05
C ASP A 63 -3.38 -11.25 22.63
N LEU A 64 -3.99 -12.08 21.77
CA LEU A 64 -4.39 -11.67 20.44
C LEU A 64 -5.91 -11.44 20.39
N THR A 65 -6.29 -10.26 19.95
CA THR A 65 -7.68 -9.91 19.68
C THR A 65 -7.85 -9.53 18.22
N TRP A 66 -9.09 -9.55 17.71
CA TRP A 66 -9.36 -9.18 16.33
C TRP A 66 -10.65 -8.37 16.21
N LYS A 67 -10.70 -7.55 15.15
CA LYS A 67 -11.89 -6.83 14.73
C LYS A 67 -12.06 -7.03 13.23
N ILE A 68 -13.21 -7.51 12.79
CA ILE A 68 -13.59 -7.58 11.39
C ILE A 68 -13.81 -6.14 10.91
N SER A 69 -12.99 -5.68 9.96
CA SER A 69 -13.02 -4.33 9.42
C SER A 69 -13.87 -4.24 8.14
N GLY A 70 -14.05 -5.36 7.45
CA GLY A 70 -14.90 -5.42 6.27
C GLY A 70 -14.99 -6.80 5.66
N ILE A 71 -16.14 -7.08 5.07
CA ILE A 71 -16.41 -8.27 4.24
C ILE A 71 -17.03 -7.74 2.96
N ARG A 72 -16.37 -7.96 1.83
CA ARG A 72 -16.80 -7.39 0.53
C ARG A 72 -16.46 -8.33 -0.63
N PRO A 73 -17.10 -8.17 -1.80
CA PRO A 73 -16.64 -8.85 -3.00
C PRO A 73 -15.18 -8.50 -3.31
N SER A 74 -14.39 -9.49 -3.67
CA SER A 74 -13.02 -9.29 -4.15
C SER A 74 -13.02 -8.77 -5.59
N PRO A 75 -11.94 -8.11 -6.06
CA PRO A 75 -11.74 -7.82 -7.49
C PRO A 75 -11.72 -9.07 -8.38
N VAL A 76 -11.47 -10.26 -7.80
CA VAL A 76 -11.53 -11.55 -8.49
C VAL A 76 -12.93 -12.13 -8.29
N GLU A 77 -13.62 -12.39 -9.42
CA GLU A 77 -14.98 -12.91 -9.43
C GLU A 77 -15.12 -14.19 -8.59
N GLY A 78 -16.15 -14.23 -7.78
CA GLY A 78 -16.48 -15.37 -6.93
C GLY A 78 -15.72 -15.41 -5.59
N LEU A 79 -14.69 -14.60 -5.37
CA LEU A 79 -14.02 -14.50 -4.07
C LEU A 79 -14.65 -13.42 -3.19
N ALA A 80 -14.77 -13.69 -1.90
CA ALA A 80 -15.06 -12.68 -0.89
C ALA A 80 -13.76 -12.24 -0.19
N GLU A 81 -13.50 -10.95 -0.13
CA GLU A 81 -12.38 -10.37 0.63
C GLU A 81 -12.83 -10.09 2.07
N VAL A 82 -12.06 -10.59 3.03
CA VAL A 82 -12.24 -10.33 4.45
C VAL A 82 -11.04 -9.56 4.97
N THR A 83 -11.29 -8.39 5.55
CA THR A 83 -10.27 -7.55 6.16
C THR A 83 -10.43 -7.56 7.67
N VAL A 84 -9.34 -7.82 8.40
CA VAL A 84 -9.33 -7.97 9.84
C VAL A 84 -8.19 -7.15 10.43
N VAL A 85 -8.46 -6.41 11.50
CA VAL A 85 -7.43 -5.82 12.36
C VAL A 85 -7.11 -6.82 13.45
N LEU A 86 -5.88 -7.31 13.48
CA LEU A 86 -5.33 -8.11 14.57
C LEU A 86 -4.62 -7.18 15.55
N ALA A 87 -4.91 -7.28 16.83
CA ALA A 87 -4.28 -6.48 17.88
C ALA A 87 -3.63 -7.37 18.94
N SER A 88 -2.39 -7.02 19.28
CA SER A 88 -1.58 -7.69 20.30
C SER A 88 -0.80 -6.65 21.13
N PRO A 89 -0.13 -7.01 22.23
CA PRO A 89 0.74 -6.10 22.98
C PRO A 89 1.86 -5.48 22.13
N GLN A 90 2.23 -6.09 21.00
CA GLN A 90 3.25 -5.60 20.06
C GLN A 90 2.70 -4.58 19.06
N GLY A 91 1.38 -4.37 19.01
CA GLY A 91 0.73 -3.43 18.10
C GLY A 91 -0.46 -4.03 17.36
N GLN A 92 -0.92 -3.25 16.38
CA GLN A 92 -2.03 -3.64 15.51
C GLN A 92 -1.52 -3.92 14.11
N GLN A 93 -2.12 -4.91 13.45
CA GLN A 93 -1.82 -5.28 12.07
C GLN A 93 -3.13 -5.48 11.30
N LEU A 94 -3.25 -4.81 10.15
CA LEU A 94 -4.29 -5.10 9.19
C LEU A 94 -3.90 -6.34 8.38
N THR A 95 -4.77 -7.33 8.34
CA THR A 95 -4.59 -8.54 7.53
C THR A 95 -5.79 -8.79 6.65
N LYS A 96 -5.56 -9.50 5.55
CA LYS A 96 -6.60 -9.90 4.61
C LYS A 96 -6.52 -11.38 4.30
N PHE A 97 -7.67 -11.97 4.06
CA PHE A 97 -7.80 -13.27 3.42
C PHE A 97 -9.03 -13.29 2.51
N TYR A 98 -9.09 -14.29 1.67
CA TYR A 98 -10.19 -14.45 0.72
C TYR A 98 -10.92 -15.74 1.00
N VAL A 99 -12.24 -15.71 0.91
CA VAL A 99 -13.07 -16.91 1.01
C VAL A 99 -13.43 -17.35 -0.41
N ALA A 100 -13.16 -18.62 -0.69
CA ALA A 100 -13.43 -19.22 -1.99
C ALA A 100 -14.96 -19.33 -2.25
N PRO A 101 -15.39 -19.43 -3.52
CA PRO A 101 -16.81 -19.49 -3.88
C PRO A 101 -17.58 -20.66 -3.26
N ASP A 102 -16.87 -21.69 -2.83
CA ASP A 102 -17.46 -22.86 -2.15
C ASP A 102 -17.81 -22.58 -0.68
N GLY A 103 -17.42 -21.42 -0.13
CA GLY A 103 -17.62 -21.04 1.26
C GLY A 103 -16.90 -21.93 2.29
N LYS A 104 -15.96 -22.77 1.85
CA LYS A 104 -15.28 -23.77 2.70
C LYS A 104 -13.77 -23.58 2.80
N HIS A 105 -13.20 -22.84 1.89
CA HIS A 105 -11.74 -22.62 1.85
C HIS A 105 -11.42 -21.14 1.98
N ALA A 106 -10.43 -20.83 2.82
CA ALA A 106 -9.83 -19.51 2.92
C ALA A 106 -8.45 -19.51 2.23
N LEU A 107 -8.19 -18.47 1.45
CA LEU A 107 -6.92 -18.24 0.76
C LEU A 107 -6.21 -17.08 1.46
N VAL A 108 -4.99 -17.31 1.93
CA VAL A 108 -4.14 -16.30 2.56
C VAL A 108 -3.06 -15.89 1.59
N GLY A 109 -2.91 -14.60 1.35
CA GLY A 109 -1.92 -14.07 0.43
C GLY A 109 -2.40 -12.83 -0.31
N GLU A 110 -1.59 -12.37 -1.26
CA GLU A 110 -1.93 -11.25 -2.14
C GLU A 110 -2.52 -11.76 -3.45
N ILE A 111 -3.56 -11.07 -3.94
CA ILE A 111 -4.01 -11.21 -5.32
C ILE A 111 -3.10 -10.34 -6.19
N ILE A 112 -2.27 -10.98 -6.99
CA ILE A 112 -1.33 -10.31 -7.89
C ILE A 112 -1.96 -10.23 -9.28
N PRO A 113 -1.97 -9.05 -9.94
CA PRO A 113 -2.42 -8.94 -11.33
C PRO A 113 -1.60 -9.87 -12.24
N PHE A 114 -2.28 -10.57 -13.14
CA PHE A 114 -1.68 -11.51 -14.07
C PHE A 114 -1.93 -11.08 -15.51
N GLY A 115 -0.92 -11.30 -16.38
CA GLY A 115 -1.01 -10.99 -17.81
C GLY A 115 0.31 -10.43 -18.36
N ALA A 116 0.30 -10.04 -19.63
CA ALA A 116 1.48 -9.48 -20.30
C ALA A 116 1.87 -8.10 -19.74
N LYS A 117 0.89 -7.33 -19.26
CA LYS A 117 1.06 -5.99 -18.70
C LYS A 117 0.29 -5.85 -17.37
N PRO A 118 0.69 -6.60 -16.34
CA PRO A 118 -0.12 -6.76 -15.14
C PRO A 118 -0.24 -5.45 -14.32
N PHE A 119 0.70 -4.52 -14.49
CA PHE A 119 0.73 -3.27 -13.71
C PHE A 119 0.17 -2.05 -14.45
N ASP A 120 -0.16 -2.17 -15.74
CA ASP A 120 -0.73 -1.07 -16.53
C ASP A 120 -2.04 -0.52 -15.93
N PRO A 121 -2.97 -1.32 -15.41
CA PRO A 121 -4.19 -0.78 -14.77
C PRO A 121 -3.89 0.18 -13.63
N ALA A 122 -3.03 -0.22 -12.68
CA ALA A 122 -2.63 0.63 -11.56
C ALA A 122 -1.80 1.83 -12.04
N LYS A 123 -0.87 1.63 -13.00
CA LYS A 123 -0.11 2.70 -13.61
C LYS A 123 -1.02 3.78 -14.19
N ASN A 124 -2.01 3.41 -14.98
CA ASN A 124 -2.93 4.34 -15.63
C ASN A 124 -3.80 5.11 -14.62
N LEU A 125 -4.21 4.48 -13.51
CA LEU A 125 -4.94 5.14 -12.43
C LEU A 125 -4.04 6.17 -11.72
N LEU A 126 -2.82 5.77 -11.38
CA LEU A 126 -1.85 6.65 -10.74
C LEU A 126 -1.49 7.84 -11.64
N GLU A 127 -1.15 7.62 -12.91
CA GLU A 127 -0.79 8.71 -13.85
C GLU A 127 -1.89 9.77 -13.98
N LYS A 128 -3.16 9.39 -13.87
CA LYS A 128 -4.31 10.30 -13.95
C LYS A 128 -4.65 10.98 -12.63
N GLY A 129 -4.35 10.35 -11.52
CA GLY A 129 -4.84 10.74 -10.21
C GLY A 129 -3.81 11.34 -9.25
N ILE A 130 -2.50 11.20 -9.52
CA ILE A 130 -1.47 11.77 -8.66
C ILE A 130 -1.43 13.30 -8.79
N THR A 131 -1.53 13.99 -7.66
CA THR A 131 -1.53 15.45 -7.55
C THR A 131 -0.57 15.98 -6.50
N GLY A 132 0.08 15.09 -5.76
CA GLY A 132 0.97 15.44 -4.65
C GLY A 132 2.28 16.07 -5.11
N PRO A 133 3.04 16.64 -4.18
CA PRO A 133 4.36 17.20 -4.43
C PRO A 133 5.33 16.16 -5.00
N GLU A 134 6.22 16.63 -5.88
CA GLU A 134 7.07 15.75 -6.68
C GLU A 134 8.54 16.16 -6.67
N ARG A 135 9.42 15.19 -6.90
CA ARG A 135 10.84 15.36 -7.17
C ARG A 135 11.22 14.65 -8.46
N GLY A 136 12.29 15.10 -9.10
CA GLY A 136 12.78 14.54 -10.36
C GLY A 136 12.05 15.07 -11.60
N PRO A 137 12.41 14.58 -12.79
CA PRO A 137 11.85 15.06 -14.04
C PRO A 137 10.38 14.65 -14.21
N LYS A 138 9.52 15.60 -14.59
CA LYS A 138 8.09 15.31 -14.85
C LYS A 138 7.86 14.22 -15.90
N ASN A 139 8.71 14.17 -16.93
CA ASN A 139 8.63 13.20 -18.02
C ASN A 139 9.59 12.02 -17.80
N ALA A 140 9.87 11.66 -16.56
CA ALA A 140 10.72 10.52 -16.24
C ALA A 140 10.12 9.21 -16.78
N PRO A 141 10.95 8.28 -17.25
CA PRO A 141 10.48 6.94 -17.70
C PRO A 141 9.93 6.10 -16.55
N VAL A 142 10.29 6.44 -15.32
CA VAL A 142 9.82 5.76 -14.11
C VAL A 142 9.18 6.76 -13.17
N THR A 143 7.97 6.46 -12.73
CA THR A 143 7.29 7.18 -11.65
C THR A 143 7.22 6.29 -10.41
N ILE A 144 7.73 6.82 -9.30
CA ILE A 144 7.64 6.23 -7.96
C ILE A 144 6.57 7.03 -7.21
N VAL A 145 5.54 6.36 -6.70
CA VAL A 145 4.48 6.99 -5.90
C VAL A 145 4.52 6.42 -4.50
N GLU A 146 4.67 7.28 -3.50
CA GLU A 146 4.53 6.92 -2.10
C GLU A 146 3.14 7.35 -1.59
N PHE A 147 2.39 6.44 -1.02
CA PHE A 147 1.25 6.75 -0.16
C PHE A 147 1.73 6.75 1.28
N GLY A 148 1.72 7.92 1.89
CA GLY A 148 2.30 8.15 3.20
C GLY A 148 1.33 8.80 4.19
N ASP A 149 1.60 8.56 5.47
CA ASP A 149 0.89 9.13 6.62
C ASP A 149 1.92 9.72 7.58
N LEU A 150 1.80 11.02 7.85
CA LEU A 150 2.77 11.74 8.68
C LEU A 150 2.77 11.31 10.15
N GLN A 151 1.70 10.66 10.61
CA GLN A 151 1.63 10.09 11.96
C GLN A 151 2.08 8.62 11.99
N CYS A 152 2.23 7.94 10.84
CA CYS A 152 2.57 6.53 10.81
C CYS A 152 4.04 6.30 11.23
N PRO A 153 4.32 5.51 12.29
CA PRO A 153 5.69 5.19 12.70
C PRO A 153 6.46 4.39 11.64
N ALA A 154 5.76 3.55 10.87
CA ALA A 154 6.36 2.78 9.78
C ALA A 154 6.80 3.70 8.63
N CYS A 155 6.05 4.78 8.33
CA CYS A 155 6.45 5.80 7.37
C CYS A 155 7.72 6.52 7.83
N LYS A 156 7.77 6.96 9.10
CA LYS A 156 8.99 7.53 9.69
C LYS A 156 10.19 6.59 9.54
N ALA A 157 10.03 5.33 9.88
CA ALA A 157 11.10 4.33 9.79
C ALA A 157 11.56 4.06 8.34
N ALA A 158 10.65 4.20 7.36
CA ALA A 158 10.94 3.99 5.95
C ALA A 158 11.67 5.17 5.28
N GLN A 159 11.52 6.39 5.80
CA GLN A 159 12.04 7.61 5.18
C GLN A 159 13.52 7.56 4.78
N PRO A 160 14.47 7.12 5.63
CA PRO A 160 15.88 7.08 5.22
C PRO A 160 16.12 6.21 3.97
N THR A 161 15.38 5.11 3.84
CA THR A 161 15.50 4.21 2.68
C THR A 161 14.84 4.78 1.43
N ILE A 162 13.67 5.43 1.59
CA ILE A 162 12.99 6.12 0.49
C ILE A 162 13.85 7.27 -0.03
N GLU A 163 14.41 8.11 0.85
CA GLU A 163 15.32 9.20 0.48
C GLU A 163 16.58 8.68 -0.22
N ALA A 164 17.15 7.57 0.25
CA ALA A 164 18.30 6.95 -0.41
C ALA A 164 17.95 6.41 -1.80
N LEU A 165 16.74 5.85 -1.98
CA LEU A 165 16.25 5.40 -3.28
C LEU A 165 16.07 6.58 -4.24
N VAL A 166 15.41 7.64 -3.79
CA VAL A 166 15.18 8.86 -4.59
C VAL A 166 16.50 9.50 -4.99
N ALA A 167 17.48 9.59 -4.08
CA ALA A 167 18.80 10.14 -4.36
C ALA A 167 19.60 9.26 -5.35
N ALA A 168 19.44 7.95 -5.31
CA ALA A 168 20.11 7.02 -6.22
C ALA A 168 19.51 7.03 -7.62
N GLU A 169 18.24 7.45 -7.78
CA GLU A 169 17.47 7.41 -9.03
C GLU A 169 17.02 8.82 -9.48
N PRO A 170 17.95 9.75 -9.75
CA PRO A 170 17.61 11.14 -10.05
C PRO A 170 16.82 11.32 -11.36
N ASN A 171 16.78 10.29 -12.20
CA ASN A 171 16.00 10.25 -13.44
C ASN A 171 14.61 9.65 -13.27
N ALA A 172 14.23 9.25 -12.06
CA ALA A 172 12.88 8.85 -11.71
C ALA A 172 12.08 10.06 -11.19
N ARG A 173 10.78 10.07 -11.46
CA ARG A 173 9.83 11.00 -10.85
C ARG A 173 9.33 10.38 -9.56
N PHE A 174 9.49 11.06 -8.44
CA PHE A 174 8.97 10.65 -7.15
C PHE A 174 7.81 11.57 -6.75
N VAL A 175 6.68 10.99 -6.36
CA VAL A 175 5.47 11.73 -5.96
C VAL A 175 5.00 11.22 -4.60
N PHE A 176 4.73 12.13 -3.68
CA PHE A 176 4.12 11.81 -2.40
C PHE A 176 2.61 12.03 -2.45
N GLN A 177 1.83 11.06 -2.00
CA GLN A 177 0.38 11.12 -1.87
C GLN A 177 -0.02 10.94 -0.42
N ASN A 178 -0.82 11.87 0.12
CA ASN A 178 -1.35 11.76 1.47
C ASN A 178 -2.32 10.59 1.59
N PHE A 179 -2.08 9.72 2.57
CA PHE A 179 -2.97 8.61 2.89
C PHE A 179 -3.10 8.44 4.41
N PRO A 180 -3.75 9.42 5.10
CA PRO A 180 -3.91 9.37 6.55
C PRO A 180 -4.77 8.16 6.95
N LEU A 181 -4.29 7.38 7.91
CA LEU A 181 -5.00 6.21 8.43
C LEU A 181 -5.99 6.63 9.52
N GLU A 182 -7.20 6.08 9.49
CA GLU A 182 -8.27 6.42 10.43
C GLU A 182 -7.93 6.12 11.90
N MET A 183 -7.00 5.19 12.14
CA MET A 183 -6.54 4.83 13.47
C MET A 183 -5.58 5.88 14.09
N HIS A 184 -5.05 6.79 13.28
CA HIS A 184 -4.10 7.82 13.70
C HIS A 184 -4.85 9.13 13.98
N ASN A 185 -4.77 9.63 15.21
CA ASN A 185 -5.65 10.68 15.73
C ASN A 185 -5.33 12.11 15.24
N TRP A 186 -4.14 12.35 14.65
CA TRP A 186 -3.80 13.62 14.01
C TRP A 186 -3.36 13.48 12.53
N ALA A 187 -3.42 12.27 11.96
CA ALA A 187 -2.99 12.01 10.59
C ALA A 187 -3.77 12.82 9.55
N ALA A 188 -5.10 12.93 9.69
CA ALA A 188 -5.93 13.74 8.78
C ALA A 188 -5.52 15.23 8.82
N LYS A 189 -5.21 15.75 10.01
CA LYS A 189 -4.71 17.11 10.18
C LYS A 189 -3.32 17.26 9.55
N GLY A 190 -2.42 16.32 9.80
CA GLY A 190 -1.09 16.28 9.18
C GLY A 190 -1.15 16.29 7.65
N ALA A 191 -2.07 15.51 7.08
CA ALA A 191 -2.30 15.46 5.63
C ALA A 191 -2.83 16.80 5.08
N ALA A 192 -3.74 17.47 5.79
CA ALA A 192 -4.25 18.77 5.40
C ALA A 192 -3.15 19.86 5.39
N TYR A 193 -2.32 19.89 6.44
CA TYR A 193 -1.16 20.79 6.48
C TYR A 193 -0.18 20.47 5.35
N ALA A 194 0.13 19.20 5.12
CA ALA A 194 1.03 18.77 4.04
C ALA A 194 0.52 19.19 2.65
N ASP A 195 -0.78 19.02 2.38
CA ASP A 195 -1.40 19.49 1.13
C ASP A 195 -1.21 21.00 0.94
N CYS A 196 -1.52 21.78 1.98
CA CYS A 196 -1.37 23.23 1.93
C CYS A 196 0.08 23.69 1.75
N VAL A 197 1.03 23.08 2.47
CA VAL A 197 2.45 23.37 2.30
C VAL A 197 2.90 23.02 0.88
N GLY A 198 2.49 21.87 0.36
CA GLY A 198 2.84 21.43 -1.00
C GLY A 198 2.30 22.35 -2.08
N ARG A 199 1.08 22.86 -1.93
CA ARG A 199 0.48 23.87 -2.83
C ARG A 199 1.19 25.22 -2.73
N ALA A 200 1.65 25.61 -1.56
CA ALA A 200 2.42 26.83 -1.37
C ALA A 200 3.84 26.74 -1.92
N SER A 201 4.54 25.64 -1.68
CA SER A 201 5.91 25.42 -2.15
C SER A 201 6.28 23.94 -2.11
N ASN A 202 6.67 23.40 -3.28
CA ASN A 202 7.18 22.04 -3.38
C ASN A 202 8.42 21.82 -2.50
N ASP A 203 9.35 22.75 -2.47
CA ASP A 203 10.58 22.64 -1.67
C ASP A 203 10.29 22.69 -0.16
N ALA A 204 9.34 23.53 0.25
CA ALA A 204 8.92 23.61 1.64
C ALA A 204 8.24 22.31 2.08
N PHE A 205 7.48 21.66 1.19
CA PHE A 205 6.84 20.40 1.48
C PHE A 205 7.84 19.33 1.95
N TRP A 206 8.93 19.14 1.25
CA TRP A 206 9.91 18.11 1.62
C TRP A 206 10.59 18.41 2.95
N LYS A 207 10.85 19.69 3.24
CA LYS A 207 11.36 20.12 4.56
C LYS A 207 10.32 19.86 5.65
N PHE A 208 9.05 20.16 5.36
CA PHE A 208 7.93 19.95 6.27
C PHE A 208 7.75 18.47 6.60
N VAL A 209 7.72 17.58 5.60
CA VAL A 209 7.59 16.13 5.77
C VAL A 209 8.76 15.59 6.60
N SER A 210 10.00 15.93 6.23
CA SER A 210 11.18 15.48 6.95
C SER A 210 11.13 15.91 8.42
N LYS A 211 10.83 17.20 8.70
CA LYS A 211 10.78 17.70 10.08
C LYS A 211 9.61 17.12 10.87
N THR A 212 8.47 16.89 10.22
CA THR A 212 7.31 16.25 10.86
C THR A 212 7.64 14.82 11.29
N TYR A 213 8.29 14.01 10.44
CA TYR A 213 8.74 12.68 10.85
C TYR A 213 9.81 12.71 11.93
N GLU A 214 10.76 13.66 11.87
CA GLU A 214 11.79 13.82 12.91
C GLU A 214 11.15 14.03 14.30
N THR A 215 10.18 14.93 14.39
CA THR A 215 9.51 15.33 15.64
C THR A 215 8.17 14.63 15.88
N GLN A 216 7.88 13.56 15.14
CA GLN A 216 6.58 12.87 15.13
C GLN A 216 6.10 12.47 16.55
N SER A 217 7.02 12.02 17.41
CA SER A 217 6.71 11.63 18.80
C SER A 217 6.25 12.78 19.69
N ASP A 218 6.55 14.02 19.30
CA ASP A 218 6.25 15.23 20.09
C ASP A 218 4.89 15.84 19.69
N ILE A 219 4.22 15.24 18.69
CA ILE A 219 2.95 15.72 18.16
C ILE A 219 1.83 14.84 18.69
N THR A 220 0.87 15.45 19.37
CA THR A 220 -0.36 14.82 19.83
C THR A 220 -1.57 15.43 19.12
N ALA A 221 -2.76 14.84 19.28
CA ALA A 221 -3.99 15.40 18.71
C ALA A 221 -4.25 16.85 19.16
N GLU A 222 -3.90 17.15 20.42
CA GLU A 222 -4.09 18.47 21.05
C GLU A 222 -3.06 19.49 20.57
N THR A 223 -1.81 19.07 20.34
CA THR A 223 -0.71 19.96 19.97
C THR A 223 -0.47 20.05 18.47
N ALA A 224 -1.18 19.23 17.66
CA ALA A 224 -0.89 19.10 16.24
C ALA A 224 -0.99 20.44 15.48
N ASP A 225 -1.99 21.28 15.75
CA ASP A 225 -2.11 22.57 15.07
C ASP A 225 -0.92 23.49 15.36
N GLU A 226 -0.52 23.62 16.63
CA GLU A 226 0.64 24.42 17.04
C GLU A 226 1.93 23.90 16.41
N LYS A 227 2.17 22.59 16.56
CA LYS A 227 3.40 21.95 16.08
C LYS A 227 3.53 21.98 14.56
N LEU A 228 2.46 21.62 13.84
CA LEU A 228 2.48 21.63 12.38
C LEU A 228 2.60 23.04 11.81
N THR A 229 1.98 24.04 12.45
CA THR A 229 2.15 25.46 12.10
C THR A 229 3.62 25.89 12.24
N ALA A 230 4.24 25.59 13.37
CA ALA A 230 5.66 25.90 13.61
C ALA A 230 6.60 25.18 12.62
N ILE A 231 6.31 23.92 12.30
CA ILE A 231 7.07 23.15 11.30
C ILE A 231 6.93 23.78 9.91
N ALA A 232 5.73 24.23 9.54
CA ALA A 232 5.49 24.91 8.26
C ALA A 232 6.29 26.22 8.17
N GLU A 233 6.31 27.03 9.24
CA GLU A 233 7.15 28.23 9.31
C GLU A 233 8.63 27.90 9.16
N GLY A 234 9.11 26.87 9.87
CA GLY A 234 10.48 26.39 9.75
C GLY A 234 10.83 25.84 8.37
N ALA A 235 9.84 25.37 7.62
CA ALA A 235 9.99 24.92 6.22
C ALA A 235 10.08 26.09 5.21
N GLY A 236 9.72 27.32 5.62
CA GLY A 236 9.84 28.52 4.83
C GLY A 236 8.54 29.02 4.19
N VAL A 237 7.39 28.57 4.72
CA VAL A 237 6.06 29.09 4.36
C VAL A 237 5.43 29.77 5.58
N LYS A 238 4.38 30.58 5.36
CA LYS A 238 3.71 31.30 6.45
C LYS A 238 2.78 30.35 7.20
N GLY A 239 3.16 29.93 8.41
CA GLY A 239 2.43 28.95 9.22
C GLY A 239 0.98 29.30 9.45
N ALA A 240 0.66 30.56 9.74
CA ALA A 240 -0.73 31.00 9.91
C ALA A 240 -1.58 30.86 8.63
N GLU A 241 -1.02 31.11 7.45
CA GLU A 241 -1.70 30.91 6.17
C GLU A 241 -1.92 29.41 5.91
N ILE A 242 -0.94 28.56 6.24
CA ILE A 242 -1.06 27.10 6.13
C ILE A 242 -2.11 26.56 7.09
N ALA A 243 -2.14 27.05 8.35
CA ALA A 243 -3.16 26.63 9.32
C ALA A 243 -4.58 27.00 8.86
N ALA A 244 -4.77 28.20 8.29
CA ALA A 244 -6.06 28.60 7.71
C ALA A 244 -6.43 27.71 6.51
N CYS A 245 -5.51 27.49 5.58
CA CYS A 245 -5.68 26.63 4.42
C CYS A 245 -6.06 25.20 4.80
N ALA A 246 -5.45 24.64 5.86
CA ALA A 246 -5.73 23.28 6.33
C ALA A 246 -7.19 23.06 6.78
N LEU A 247 -7.93 24.13 7.07
CA LEU A 247 -9.34 24.09 7.45
C LEU A 247 -10.30 24.24 6.25
N GLU A 248 -9.77 24.57 5.07
CA GLU A 248 -10.57 24.82 3.87
C GLU A 248 -11.23 23.51 3.36
N PRO A 249 -12.51 23.57 2.92
CA PRO A 249 -13.18 22.43 2.30
C PRO A 249 -12.43 21.88 1.06
N GLU A 250 -11.75 22.73 0.32
CA GLU A 250 -10.92 22.36 -0.83
C GLU A 250 -9.76 21.46 -0.41
N THR A 251 -9.06 21.79 0.68
CA THR A 251 -7.98 20.98 1.24
C THR A 251 -8.47 19.60 1.63
N LYS A 252 -9.64 19.54 2.30
CA LYS A 252 -10.27 18.26 2.60
C LYS A 252 -10.56 17.46 1.33
N ALA A 253 -11.09 18.09 0.29
CA ALA A 253 -11.39 17.41 -0.97
C ALA A 253 -10.13 16.86 -1.66
N HIS A 254 -8.99 17.57 -1.60
CA HIS A 254 -7.71 17.09 -2.12
C HIS A 254 -7.21 15.85 -1.35
N VAL A 255 -7.28 15.88 -0.02
CA VAL A 255 -6.89 14.73 0.81
C VAL A 255 -7.82 13.54 0.54
N ASP A 256 -9.14 13.76 0.47
CA ASP A 256 -10.12 12.71 0.16
C ASP A 256 -9.87 12.10 -1.24
N ALA A 257 -9.51 12.92 -2.24
CA ALA A 257 -9.16 12.44 -3.58
C ALA A 257 -7.89 11.58 -3.56
N SER A 258 -6.88 11.97 -2.77
CA SER A 258 -5.67 11.18 -2.57
C SER A 258 -5.95 9.82 -1.90
N ILE A 259 -6.81 9.80 -0.88
CA ILE A 259 -7.28 8.57 -0.25
C ILE A 259 -8.05 7.69 -1.24
N ALA A 260 -8.94 8.28 -2.03
CA ALA A 260 -9.72 7.56 -3.04
C ALA A 260 -8.82 6.94 -4.11
N LEU A 261 -7.80 7.68 -4.58
CA LEU A 261 -6.78 7.17 -5.49
C LEU A 261 -6.06 5.97 -4.87
N GLY A 262 -5.57 6.08 -3.64
CA GLY A 262 -4.90 4.98 -2.95
C GLY A 262 -5.79 3.75 -2.83
N LYS A 263 -7.07 3.93 -2.44
CA LYS A 263 -8.04 2.83 -2.38
C LYS A 263 -8.29 2.18 -3.75
N SER A 264 -8.28 2.95 -4.84
CA SER A 264 -8.48 2.44 -6.20
C SER A 264 -7.33 1.57 -6.72
N VAL A 265 -6.15 1.69 -6.10
CA VAL A 265 -4.96 0.87 -6.40
C VAL A 265 -4.56 -0.04 -5.24
N ASP A 266 -5.53 -0.39 -4.36
CA ASP A 266 -5.37 -1.33 -3.26
C ASP A 266 -4.34 -0.93 -2.19
N VAL A 267 -4.20 0.36 -1.90
CA VAL A 267 -3.48 0.82 -0.69
C VAL A 267 -4.32 0.46 0.54
N THR A 268 -3.73 -0.31 1.44
CA THR A 268 -4.38 -0.78 2.68
C THR A 268 -3.63 -0.36 3.94
N GLY A 269 -2.51 0.32 3.77
CA GLY A 269 -1.66 0.81 4.87
C GLY A 269 -0.53 1.65 4.33
N THR A 270 0.24 2.24 5.23
CA THR A 270 1.35 3.13 4.92
C THR A 270 2.64 2.70 5.61
N PRO A 271 3.81 2.92 4.99
CA PRO A 271 3.96 3.41 3.62
C PRO A 271 3.60 2.33 2.59
N THR A 272 3.03 2.74 1.45
CA THR A 272 2.89 1.89 0.28
C THR A 272 3.53 2.58 -0.91
N LEU A 273 4.44 1.90 -1.60
CA LEU A 273 5.11 2.42 -2.79
C LEU A 273 4.60 1.72 -4.05
N TYR A 274 4.54 2.49 -5.14
CA TYR A 274 4.35 1.98 -6.49
C TYR A 274 5.52 2.41 -7.38
N ILE A 275 6.01 1.50 -8.21
CA ILE A 275 7.02 1.77 -9.23
C ILE A 275 6.39 1.43 -10.58
N ASN A 276 6.06 2.43 -11.41
CA ASN A 276 5.32 2.27 -12.68
C ASN A 276 4.10 1.32 -12.54
N GLY A 277 3.27 1.53 -11.52
CA GLY A 277 2.07 0.75 -11.24
C GLY A 277 2.31 -0.59 -10.53
N ARG A 278 3.55 -1.05 -10.41
CA ARG A 278 3.87 -2.22 -9.58
C ARG A 278 3.85 -1.83 -8.12
N LYS A 279 2.94 -2.41 -7.36
CA LYS A 279 2.93 -2.27 -5.90
C LYS A 279 4.18 -2.91 -5.32
N VAL A 280 4.91 -2.16 -4.52
CA VAL A 280 5.99 -2.67 -3.68
C VAL A 280 5.36 -3.04 -2.34
N GLY A 281 5.44 -4.30 -1.94
CA GLY A 281 4.85 -4.78 -0.69
C GLY A 281 5.41 -4.08 0.55
N SER A 282 5.32 -4.69 1.72
CA SER A 282 5.83 -4.09 2.96
C SER A 282 7.25 -3.57 2.78
N PHE A 283 7.42 -2.27 3.00
CA PHE A 283 8.69 -1.60 2.79
C PHE A 283 9.70 -2.06 3.86
N ASP A 284 10.74 -2.78 3.45
CA ASP A 284 11.81 -3.26 4.31
C ASP A 284 13.11 -2.52 3.98
N PRO A 285 13.68 -1.74 4.91
CA PRO A 285 14.93 -1.02 4.67
C PRO A 285 16.11 -1.91 4.21
N ARG A 286 16.06 -3.19 4.52
CA ARG A 286 17.09 -4.17 4.10
C ARG A 286 17.03 -4.53 2.62
N MET A 287 15.94 -4.16 1.93
CA MET A 287 15.69 -4.50 0.53
C MET A 287 15.99 -3.33 -0.44
N THR A 288 16.80 -2.36 -0.03
CA THR A 288 17.15 -1.17 -0.84
C THR A 288 17.66 -1.56 -2.25
N ASP A 289 18.51 -2.57 -2.34
CA ASP A 289 19.03 -3.03 -3.64
C ASP A 289 17.95 -3.65 -4.53
N VAL A 290 16.94 -4.29 -3.93
CA VAL A 290 15.78 -4.81 -4.68
C VAL A 290 14.95 -3.66 -5.23
N TYR A 291 14.74 -2.60 -4.46
CA TYR A 291 13.98 -1.42 -4.92
C TYR A 291 14.69 -0.70 -6.05
N LYS A 292 16.03 -0.53 -5.97
CA LYS A 292 16.85 0.00 -7.08
C LYS A 292 16.72 -0.87 -8.32
N GLY A 293 16.86 -2.19 -8.16
CA GLY A 293 16.68 -3.13 -9.27
C GLY A 293 15.30 -3.06 -9.93
N LEU A 294 14.24 -2.81 -9.14
CA LEU A 294 12.89 -2.59 -9.67
C LEU A 294 12.79 -1.29 -10.49
N VAL A 295 13.40 -0.19 -10.03
CA VAL A 295 13.43 1.09 -10.77
C VAL A 295 14.21 0.94 -12.07
N GLU A 296 15.40 0.35 -12.03
CA GLU A 296 16.20 0.06 -13.22
C GLU A 296 15.47 -0.84 -14.22
N PHE A 297 14.80 -1.88 -13.73
CA PHE A 297 13.98 -2.76 -14.57
C PHE A 297 12.84 -1.99 -15.23
N ALA A 298 12.10 -1.19 -14.45
CA ALA A 298 11.00 -0.37 -14.96
C ALA A 298 11.48 0.63 -16.03
N ALA A 299 12.67 1.22 -15.84
CA ALA A 299 13.28 2.14 -16.82
C ALA A 299 13.63 1.44 -18.15
N LYS A 300 14.05 0.17 -18.11
CA LYS A 300 14.31 -0.64 -19.31
C LYS A 300 13.03 -1.00 -20.05
N GLN A 301 11.93 -1.23 -19.35
CA GLN A 301 10.62 -1.55 -19.95
C GLN A 301 9.92 -0.34 -20.57
N ALA A 302 10.27 0.86 -20.16
CA ALA A 302 9.69 2.11 -20.68
C ALA A 302 10.31 2.60 -22.00
N LYS A 303 11.37 1.94 -22.46
CA LYS A 303 12.02 2.17 -23.78
C LYS A 303 11.37 1.33 -24.86
#